data_5dff8f56928411930ed6c66efcafdda7
#
_entry.id   5dff8f56928411930ed6c66efcafdda7
#
_cell.length_a   1.000
_cell.length_b   1.000
_cell.length_c   1.000
_cell.angle_alpha   90.00
_cell.angle_beta   90.00
_cell.angle_gamma   90.00
#
_symmetry.space_group_name_H-M   'P 1'
#
loop_
_entity.id
_entity.type
_entity.pdbx_description
1 polymer ?
#
loop_
_entity_poly.entity_id
_entity_poly.type
_entity_poly.pdbx_seq_one_letter_code
_entity_poly.pdbx_strand_id
1 'polypeptide(L)'
;TLPYLGDQLTLTPQPGRTRAHRRHDALLVPAETDTAQQAIERWYRRAAAREIAPRLDAAAAALGTSYTKLSIRGQRTRWGSCSSTGAMSFNWRLLLAPAPVLDYVVWHEACHLKVMDHSPRYWALVRAHCPDYEQQRRWLRLHGATLVL
;
A
#
# COMPACT_ATOMS: atom_id res chain seq x y z
N THR A 1 -12.32 -7.51 13.40
CA THR A 1 -12.09 -7.41 11.96
C THR A 1 -10.92 -6.48 11.66
N LEU A 2 -10.31 -6.68 10.50
CA LEU A 2 -9.25 -5.81 10.01
C LEU A 2 -9.59 -5.32 8.60
N PRO A 3 -9.29 -4.05 8.26
CA PRO A 3 -9.52 -3.54 6.92
C PRO A 3 -8.55 -4.15 5.90
N TYR A 4 -9.03 -4.31 4.67
CA TYR A 4 -8.21 -4.74 3.53
C TYR A 4 -8.76 -4.09 2.27
N LEU A 5 -8.14 -3.00 1.84
CA LEU A 5 -8.46 -2.24 0.62
C LEU A 5 -9.96 -1.90 0.50
N GLY A 6 -10.58 -1.53 1.62
CA GLY A 6 -11.99 -1.18 1.69
C GLY A 6 -12.90 -2.31 2.18
N ASP A 7 -12.45 -3.55 2.11
CA ASP A 7 -13.16 -4.71 2.66
C ASP A 7 -12.76 -4.94 4.12
N GLN A 8 -13.44 -5.87 4.78
CA GLN A 8 -13.15 -6.26 6.15
C GLN A 8 -12.81 -7.76 6.19
N LEU A 9 -11.70 -8.09 6.88
CA LEU A 9 -11.34 -9.48 7.14
C LEU A 9 -11.70 -9.83 8.58
N THR A 10 -12.41 -10.93 8.78
CA THR A 10 -12.75 -11.45 10.10
C THR A 10 -11.58 -12.27 10.64
N LEU A 11 -11.03 -11.86 11.79
CA LEU A 11 -9.97 -12.64 12.43
C LEU A 11 -10.54 -13.93 13.03
N THR A 12 -9.94 -15.07 12.70
CA THR A 12 -10.34 -16.38 13.17
C THR A 12 -9.15 -17.08 13.82
N PRO A 13 -9.03 -17.01 15.16
CA PRO A 13 -7.95 -17.71 15.87
C PRO A 13 -8.05 -19.22 15.71
N GLN A 14 -6.91 -19.87 15.46
CA GLN A 14 -6.83 -21.33 15.35
C GLN A 14 -5.64 -21.85 16.17
N PRO A 15 -5.88 -22.75 17.13
CA PRO A 15 -4.79 -23.37 17.91
C PRO A 15 -3.83 -24.13 17.00
N GLY A 16 -2.54 -24.03 17.30
CA GLY A 16 -1.48 -24.72 16.56
C GLY A 16 -1.04 -24.04 15.28
N ARG A 17 -1.71 -22.97 14.88
CA ARG A 17 -1.34 -22.20 13.68
C ARG A 17 -0.18 -21.25 14.01
N THR A 18 0.81 -21.16 13.12
CA THR A 18 1.97 -20.28 13.29
C THR A 18 1.97 -19.10 12.31
N ARG A 19 1.19 -19.18 11.22
CA ARG A 19 1.11 -18.17 10.19
C ARG A 19 -0.32 -17.71 9.97
N ALA A 20 -0.49 -16.47 9.51
CA ALA A 20 -1.79 -15.99 9.05
C ALA A 20 -2.07 -16.49 7.63
N HIS A 21 -3.34 -16.83 7.36
CA HIS A 21 -3.78 -17.32 6.06
C HIS A 21 -5.18 -16.82 5.77
N ARG A 22 -5.37 -16.22 4.60
CA ARG A 22 -6.69 -15.75 4.17
C ARG A 22 -7.48 -16.88 3.52
N ARG A 23 -8.73 -17.02 3.96
CA ARG A 23 -9.72 -17.90 3.33
C ARG A 23 -10.99 -17.07 3.14
N HIS A 24 -11.25 -16.65 1.90
CA HIS A 24 -12.35 -15.74 1.57
C HIS A 24 -12.23 -14.43 2.36
N ASP A 25 -13.20 -14.10 3.21
CA ASP A 25 -13.21 -12.91 4.06
C ASP A 25 -12.70 -13.16 5.48
N ALA A 26 -12.22 -14.37 5.77
CA ALA A 26 -11.62 -14.70 7.04
C ALA A 26 -10.10 -14.69 6.95
N LEU A 27 -9.45 -14.16 7.98
CA LEU A 27 -8.01 -14.28 8.17
C LEU A 27 -7.78 -15.24 9.34
N LEU A 28 -7.29 -16.43 9.02
CA LEU A 28 -6.96 -17.45 10.01
C LEU A 28 -5.63 -17.04 10.65
N VAL A 29 -5.60 -16.96 11.98
CA VAL A 29 -4.44 -16.44 12.71
C VAL A 29 -4.07 -17.37 13.87
N PRO A 30 -2.82 -17.31 14.37
CA PRO A 30 -2.47 -18.00 15.61
C PRO A 30 -3.38 -17.60 16.76
N ALA A 31 -3.65 -18.53 17.66
CA ALA A 31 -4.55 -18.28 18.78
C ALA A 31 -3.93 -17.39 19.86
N GLU A 32 -2.60 -17.44 20.01
CA GLU A 32 -1.89 -16.61 20.99
C GLU A 32 -1.74 -15.20 20.48
N THR A 33 -2.09 -14.21 21.32
CA THR A 33 -2.19 -12.78 20.90
C THR A 33 -0.89 -12.22 20.33
N ASP A 34 0.24 -12.42 21.02
CA ASP A 34 1.52 -11.86 20.56
C ASP A 34 1.96 -12.49 19.24
N THR A 35 1.83 -13.81 19.12
CA THR A 35 2.15 -14.53 17.89
C THR A 35 1.20 -14.13 16.76
N ALA A 36 -0.08 -13.94 17.06
CA ALA A 36 -1.07 -13.51 16.07
C ALA A 36 -0.72 -12.13 15.51
N GLN A 37 -0.37 -11.17 16.35
CA GLN A 37 -0.06 -9.81 15.91
C GLN A 37 1.13 -9.79 14.94
N GLN A 38 2.19 -10.51 15.26
CA GLN A 38 3.36 -10.63 14.39
C GLN A 38 3.03 -11.33 13.07
N ALA A 39 2.23 -12.40 13.13
CA ALA A 39 1.81 -13.15 11.95
C ALA A 39 0.93 -12.31 11.03
N ILE A 40 0.03 -11.50 11.59
CA ILE A 40 -0.84 -10.59 10.84
C ILE A 40 0.00 -9.54 10.12
N GLU A 41 0.96 -8.90 10.79
CA GLU A 41 1.81 -7.90 10.15
C GLU A 41 2.62 -8.52 8.99
N ARG A 42 3.22 -9.69 9.21
CA ARG A 42 3.94 -10.39 8.14
C ARG A 42 3.04 -10.71 6.95
N TRP A 43 1.81 -11.11 7.24
CA TRP A 43 0.83 -11.39 6.19
C TRP A 43 0.51 -10.14 5.37
N TYR A 44 0.26 -8.99 6.04
CA TYR A 44 0.00 -7.72 5.35
C TYR A 44 1.19 -7.28 4.52
N ARG A 45 2.43 -7.45 5.02
CA ARG A 45 3.63 -7.10 4.25
C ARG A 45 3.73 -7.92 2.96
N ARG A 46 3.46 -9.21 3.02
CA ARG A 46 3.44 -10.06 1.81
C ARG A 46 2.29 -9.71 0.89
N ALA A 47 1.12 -9.45 1.44
CA ALA A 47 -0.04 -9.03 0.66
C ALA A 47 0.22 -7.69 -0.04
N ALA A 48 0.89 -6.74 0.65
CA ALA A 48 1.25 -5.46 0.06
C ALA A 48 2.13 -5.64 -1.18
N ALA A 49 3.13 -6.51 -1.13
CA ALA A 49 3.95 -6.79 -2.30
C ALA A 49 3.11 -7.32 -3.47
N ARG A 50 2.19 -8.25 -3.20
CA ARG A 50 1.32 -8.83 -4.24
C ARG A 50 0.34 -7.82 -4.83
N GLU A 51 -0.15 -6.87 -4.03
CA GLU A 51 -1.10 -5.86 -4.49
C GLU A 51 -0.41 -4.69 -5.19
N ILE A 52 0.76 -4.28 -4.71
CA ILE A 52 1.45 -3.09 -5.21
C ILE A 52 2.22 -3.38 -6.50
N ALA A 53 2.90 -4.52 -6.59
CA ALA A 53 3.74 -4.81 -7.75
C ALA A 53 2.98 -4.72 -9.09
N PRO A 54 1.79 -5.34 -9.26
CA PRO A 54 1.06 -5.21 -10.53
C PRO A 54 0.61 -3.78 -10.81
N ARG A 55 0.19 -3.04 -9.77
CA ARG A 55 -0.23 -1.64 -9.92
C ARG A 55 0.94 -0.77 -10.34
N LEU A 56 2.10 -0.97 -9.72
CA LEU A 56 3.31 -0.22 -10.05
C LEU A 56 3.82 -0.55 -11.46
N ASP A 57 3.80 -1.83 -11.84
CA ASP A 57 4.17 -2.26 -13.18
C ASP A 57 3.28 -1.60 -14.24
N ALA A 58 1.97 -1.58 -14.01
CA ALA A 58 1.01 -0.95 -14.92
C ALA A 58 1.23 0.56 -15.01
N ALA A 59 1.48 1.22 -13.86
CA ALA A 59 1.71 2.67 -13.83
C ALA A 59 3.01 3.04 -14.57
N ALA A 60 4.09 2.32 -14.32
CA ALA A 60 5.37 2.57 -15.00
C ALA A 60 5.23 2.37 -16.51
N ALA A 61 4.54 1.32 -16.94
CA ALA A 61 4.28 1.07 -18.36
C ALA A 61 3.47 2.20 -18.99
N ALA A 62 2.42 2.67 -18.32
CA ALA A 62 1.59 3.78 -18.80
C ALA A 62 2.40 5.08 -18.94
N LEU A 63 3.40 5.28 -18.08
CA LEU A 63 4.29 6.44 -18.11
C LEU A 63 5.46 6.27 -19.09
N GLY A 64 5.59 5.11 -19.72
CA GLY A 64 6.69 4.81 -20.64
C GLY A 64 8.05 4.74 -19.96
N THR A 65 8.10 4.26 -18.73
CA THR A 65 9.32 4.20 -17.92
C THR A 65 9.39 2.91 -17.13
N SER A 66 10.42 2.76 -16.32
CA SER A 66 10.61 1.60 -15.45
C SER A 66 11.19 2.03 -14.11
N TYR A 67 10.97 1.21 -13.09
CA TYR A 67 11.61 1.37 -11.78
C TYR A 67 12.67 0.27 -11.61
N THR A 68 13.61 0.47 -10.68
CA THR A 68 14.75 -0.45 -10.48
C THR A 68 14.53 -1.41 -9.34
N LYS A 69 13.73 -1.03 -8.33
CA LYS A 69 13.53 -1.84 -7.13
C LYS A 69 12.21 -1.48 -6.48
N LEU A 70 11.53 -2.48 -5.92
CA LEU A 70 10.35 -2.29 -5.09
C LEU A 70 10.62 -2.85 -3.70
N SER A 71 10.39 -2.06 -2.66
CA SER A 71 10.50 -2.47 -1.25
C SER A 71 9.21 -2.18 -0.52
N ILE A 72 8.82 -3.06 0.39
CA ILE A 72 7.70 -2.84 1.30
C ILE A 72 8.26 -2.46 2.65
N ARG A 73 7.77 -1.35 3.20
CA ARG A 73 8.25 -0.74 4.44
C ARG A 73 7.14 -0.61 5.46
N GLY A 74 7.51 -0.37 6.72
CA GLY A 74 6.58 -0.12 7.81
C GLY A 74 6.89 1.18 8.54
N GLN A 75 7.53 2.15 7.89
CA GLN A 75 7.85 3.46 8.47
C GLN A 75 6.58 4.26 8.74
N ARG A 76 6.54 4.96 9.87
CA ARG A 76 5.35 5.73 10.26
C ARG A 76 5.24 7.08 9.57
N THR A 77 6.33 7.59 8.98
CA THR A 77 6.42 8.95 8.46
C THR A 77 6.16 9.07 6.98
N ARG A 78 6.14 7.96 6.23
CA ARG A 78 5.97 7.98 4.78
C ARG A 78 5.04 6.85 4.31
N TRP A 79 4.19 7.18 3.34
CA TRP A 79 3.35 6.20 2.65
C TRP A 79 4.08 5.55 1.47
N GLY A 80 4.98 6.30 0.84
CA GLY A 80 5.80 5.81 -0.25
C GLY A 80 6.98 6.72 -0.51
N SER A 81 7.89 6.27 -1.37
CA SER A 81 9.03 7.06 -1.82
C SER A 81 9.51 6.58 -3.18
N CYS A 82 10.15 7.49 -3.92
CA CYS A 82 10.81 7.18 -5.18
C CYS A 82 12.15 7.91 -5.20
N SER A 83 13.25 7.17 -5.34
CA SER A 83 14.57 7.77 -5.46
C SER A 83 14.86 8.19 -6.89
N SER A 84 15.90 9.03 -7.08
CA SER A 84 16.35 9.46 -8.40
C SER A 84 16.82 8.28 -9.27
N THR A 85 17.19 7.14 -8.66
CA THR A 85 17.61 5.93 -9.37
C THR A 85 16.47 4.98 -9.67
N GLY A 86 15.23 5.33 -9.31
CA GLY A 86 14.07 4.49 -9.56
C GLY A 86 13.81 3.43 -8.49
N ALA A 87 14.43 3.56 -7.32
CA ALA A 87 14.12 2.67 -6.19
C ALA A 87 12.83 3.16 -5.51
N MET A 88 11.84 2.28 -5.46
CA MET A 88 10.49 2.57 -4.96
C MET A 88 10.26 1.88 -3.64
N SER A 89 9.59 2.55 -2.71
CA SER A 89 9.13 1.89 -1.49
C SER A 89 7.71 2.30 -1.18
N PHE A 90 6.97 1.40 -0.52
CA PHE A 90 5.58 1.63 -0.11
C PHE A 90 5.35 1.05 1.27
N ASN A 91 4.51 1.73 2.05
CA ASN A 91 4.15 1.29 3.38
C ASN A 91 3.04 0.23 3.30
N TRP A 92 3.24 -0.91 3.96
CA TRP A 92 2.27 -2.01 3.95
C TRP A 92 0.90 -1.59 4.53
N ARG A 93 0.88 -0.56 5.39
CA ARG A 93 -0.37 -0.08 5.99
C ARG A 93 -1.32 0.55 4.97
N LEU A 94 -0.86 0.79 3.74
CA LEU A 94 -1.74 1.22 2.66
C LEU A 94 -2.83 0.19 2.35
N LEU A 95 -2.63 -1.09 2.70
CA LEU A 95 -3.68 -2.09 2.55
C LEU A 95 -4.82 -1.91 3.55
N LEU A 96 -4.62 -1.13 4.61
CA LEU A 96 -5.67 -0.78 5.57
C LEU A 96 -6.56 0.36 5.08
N ALA A 97 -6.16 1.03 4.01
CA ALA A 97 -6.90 2.12 3.37
C ALA A 97 -7.83 1.57 2.26
N PRO A 98 -8.80 2.39 1.80
CA PRO A 98 -9.56 2.04 0.60
C PRO A 98 -8.65 1.89 -0.62
N ALA A 99 -9.03 1.01 -1.56
CA ALA A 99 -8.23 0.75 -2.75
C ALA A 99 -7.87 2.01 -3.56
N PRO A 100 -8.78 2.99 -3.77
CA PRO A 100 -8.41 4.21 -4.49
C PRO A 100 -7.27 5.01 -3.83
N VAL A 101 -7.14 4.92 -2.50
CA VAL A 101 -6.03 5.58 -1.78
C VAL A 101 -4.71 4.92 -2.12
N LEU A 102 -4.66 3.59 -2.12
CA LEU A 102 -3.47 2.85 -2.55
C LEU A 102 -3.12 3.21 -3.99
N ASP A 103 -4.10 3.21 -4.90
CA ASP A 103 -3.88 3.55 -6.31
C ASP A 103 -3.28 4.97 -6.44
N TYR A 104 -3.78 5.92 -5.67
CA TYR A 104 -3.23 7.27 -5.66
C TYR A 104 -1.75 7.28 -5.23
N VAL A 105 -1.39 6.59 -4.15
CA VAL A 105 0.00 6.59 -3.68
C VAL A 105 0.92 5.93 -4.71
N VAL A 106 0.45 4.87 -5.38
CA VAL A 106 1.21 4.24 -6.46
C VAL A 106 1.46 5.25 -7.59
N TRP A 107 0.43 5.97 -8.06
CA TRP A 107 0.60 7.00 -9.09
C TRP A 107 1.49 8.14 -8.61
N HIS A 108 1.34 8.57 -7.35
CA HIS A 108 2.15 9.64 -6.78
C HIS A 108 3.64 9.31 -6.88
N GLU A 109 4.02 8.10 -6.48
CA GLU A 109 5.43 7.70 -6.53
C GLU A 109 5.89 7.36 -7.94
N ALA A 110 5.06 6.69 -8.75
CA ALA A 110 5.41 6.36 -10.13
C ALA A 110 5.64 7.61 -10.98
N CYS A 111 4.86 8.67 -10.80
CA CYS A 111 5.04 9.92 -11.53
C CYS A 111 6.39 10.58 -11.23
N HIS A 112 6.98 10.32 -10.07
CA HIS A 112 8.33 10.77 -9.75
C HIS A 112 9.40 10.10 -10.62
N LEU A 113 9.11 9.00 -11.27
CA LEU A 113 10.03 8.42 -12.26
C LEU A 113 10.21 9.34 -13.48
N LYS A 114 9.26 10.24 -13.72
CA LYS A 114 9.32 11.20 -14.83
C LYS A 114 9.61 12.63 -14.37
N VAL A 115 9.09 13.03 -13.21
CA VAL A 115 9.22 14.40 -12.67
C VAL A 115 9.46 14.30 -11.17
N MET A 116 10.69 14.60 -10.74
CA MET A 116 11.08 14.39 -9.33
C MET A 116 10.52 15.44 -8.38
N ASP A 117 10.31 16.68 -8.82
CA ASP A 117 9.78 17.75 -7.97
C ASP A 117 8.24 17.74 -7.98
N HIS A 118 7.65 18.43 -7.01
CA HIS A 118 6.19 18.63 -6.93
C HIS A 118 5.74 19.91 -7.66
N SER A 119 6.29 20.14 -8.86
CA SER A 119 5.96 21.27 -9.72
C SER A 119 4.54 21.15 -10.30
N PRO A 120 4.00 22.21 -10.92
CA PRO A 120 2.72 22.10 -11.65
C PRO A 120 2.75 21.03 -12.74
N ARG A 121 3.89 20.80 -13.38
CA ARG A 121 4.06 19.73 -14.37
C ARG A 121 3.89 18.35 -13.74
N TYR A 122 4.42 18.15 -12.53
CA TYR A 122 4.25 16.91 -11.78
C TYR A 122 2.76 16.65 -11.48
N TRP A 123 2.09 17.64 -10.89
CA TRP A 123 0.68 17.46 -10.52
C TRP A 123 -0.24 17.30 -11.72
N ALA A 124 0.10 17.92 -12.87
CA ALA A 124 -0.61 17.69 -14.12
C ALA A 124 -0.48 16.24 -14.58
N LEU A 125 0.70 15.65 -14.41
CA LEU A 125 0.94 14.25 -14.74
C LEU A 125 0.15 13.32 -13.82
N VAL A 126 0.15 13.59 -12.52
CA VAL A 126 -0.67 12.81 -11.55
C VAL A 126 -2.15 12.91 -11.93
N ARG A 127 -2.65 14.10 -12.19
CA ARG A 127 -4.07 14.32 -12.54
C ARG A 127 -4.46 13.57 -13.80
N ALA A 128 -3.58 13.49 -14.79
CA ALA A 128 -3.86 12.80 -16.04
C ALA A 128 -4.16 11.30 -15.82
N HIS A 129 -3.52 10.69 -14.82
CA HIS A 129 -3.66 9.26 -14.53
C HIS A 129 -4.54 8.97 -13.32
N CYS A 130 -4.68 9.92 -12.41
CA CYS A 130 -5.44 9.79 -11.18
C CYS A 130 -6.27 11.06 -10.97
N PRO A 131 -7.42 11.21 -11.69
CA PRO A 131 -8.18 12.47 -11.65
C PRO A 131 -8.71 12.82 -10.26
N ASP A 132 -8.92 11.84 -9.39
CA ASP A 132 -9.43 12.02 -8.03
C ASP A 132 -8.31 12.16 -6.98
N TYR A 133 -7.07 12.48 -7.40
CA TYR A 133 -5.92 12.47 -6.51
C TYR A 133 -6.08 13.39 -5.29
N GLU A 134 -6.73 14.53 -5.45
CA GLU A 134 -6.93 15.47 -4.32
C GLU A 134 -7.81 14.87 -3.25
N GLN A 135 -8.85 14.13 -3.63
CA GLN A 135 -9.74 13.42 -2.71
C GLN A 135 -8.96 12.37 -1.92
N GLN A 136 -8.14 11.58 -2.59
CA GLN A 136 -7.37 10.50 -1.95
C GLN A 136 -6.26 11.06 -1.06
N ARG A 137 -5.61 12.13 -1.50
CA ARG A 137 -4.62 12.84 -0.69
C ARG A 137 -5.22 13.39 0.59
N ARG A 138 -6.42 13.97 0.50
CA ARG A 138 -7.17 14.47 1.67
C ARG A 138 -7.53 13.33 2.61
N TRP A 139 -7.97 12.21 2.05
CA TRP A 139 -8.32 11.03 2.86
C TRP A 139 -7.12 10.59 3.71
N LEU A 140 -5.93 10.48 3.14
CA LEU A 140 -4.72 10.12 3.88
C LEU A 140 -4.38 11.13 4.97
N ARG A 141 -4.52 12.40 4.68
CA ARG A 141 -4.26 13.45 5.66
C ARG A 141 -5.21 13.36 6.86
N LEU A 142 -6.49 13.04 6.61
CA LEU A 142 -7.50 12.94 7.65
C LEU A 142 -7.47 11.62 8.41
N HIS A 143 -7.16 10.52 7.75
CA HIS A 143 -7.31 9.17 8.30
C HIS A 143 -6.02 8.37 8.40
N GLY A 144 -4.91 8.86 7.85
CA GLY A 144 -3.66 8.12 7.81
C GLY A 144 -3.17 7.64 9.19
N ALA A 145 -3.35 8.47 10.22
CA ALA A 145 -2.94 8.11 11.58
C ALA A 145 -3.74 6.94 12.16
N THR A 146 -4.90 6.61 11.60
CA THR A 146 -5.75 5.50 12.06
C THR A 146 -5.38 4.16 11.40
N LEU A 147 -4.46 4.15 10.44
CA LEU A 147 -4.08 2.94 9.72
C LEU A 147 -3.06 2.12 10.55
N VAL A 148 -3.58 1.50 11.58
CA VAL A 148 -2.82 0.65 12.52
C VAL A 148 -3.57 -0.65 12.76
N LEU A 149 -2.85 -1.71 13.09
CA LEU A 149 -3.44 -2.98 13.48
C LEU A 149 -3.94 -2.96 14.92
#